data_c6cdc8621cc8a516402d24c36cf46545
#
_entry.id   c6cdc8621cc8a516402d24c36cf46545
#
_cell.length_a   1.000
_cell.length_b   1.000
_cell.length_c   1.000
_cell.angle_alpha   90.00
_cell.angle_beta   90.00
_cell.angle_gamma   90.00
#
_symmetry.space_group_name_H-M   'P 1'
#
loop_
_entity.id
_entity.type
_entity.pdbx_description
1 polymer ?
#
loop_
_entity_poly.entity_id
_entity_poly.type
_entity_poly.pdbx_seq_one_letter_code
_entity_poly.pdbx_strand_id
1 'polypeptide(L)'
;KPIKYFKNGSLLFLSAVLFGVWFYTFVTGLSPSVLRSSLMFSFIVIGNELERETSVYQSIMVSALLLLLIDPLVLFKVGFQLSYLAVLGIVYLQPKIYRLVYFKHKPIDYLWQVSSVSIAAQIATFPLGLYYFHQFPNFFLVSNLIVIPLAGIILVVGIIYFVFNEVPYLNEFVLNELNGVLSFMNSTVKWVESLPYSITWGISILWYEVVLLYITLILVVFSFTRKSNRLLMASFSTCVLGISLFLYKSNSIKNTKELIVYNIKDEVAIDIF
;
A
#
# COMPACT_ATOMS: atom_id res chain seq x y z
N LYS A 1 27.56 -1.18 24.24
CA LYS A 1 28.68 -1.09 23.28
C LYS A 1 29.05 0.38 23.15
N PRO A 2 30.34 0.78 23.15
CA PRO A 2 30.74 2.17 23.01
C PRO A 2 30.31 2.67 21.63
N ILE A 3 29.82 3.89 21.59
CA ILE A 3 29.48 4.61 20.36
C ILE A 3 30.77 4.72 19.55
N LYS A 4 30.87 3.97 18.47
CA LYS A 4 31.99 4.12 17.53
C LYS A 4 31.91 5.50 16.90
N TYR A 5 33.01 6.25 16.94
CA TYR A 5 33.14 7.54 16.30
C TYR A 5 32.82 7.44 14.82
N PHE A 6 31.90 8.26 14.35
CA PHE A 6 31.58 8.43 12.94
C PHE A 6 32.85 8.77 12.14
N LYS A 7 33.12 8.05 11.07
CA LYS A 7 34.07 8.54 10.05
C LYS A 7 33.45 9.76 9.40
N ASN A 8 34.20 10.85 9.27
CA ASN A 8 33.70 12.13 8.72
C ASN A 8 32.96 11.96 7.36
N GLY A 9 33.36 10.99 6.54
CA GLY A 9 32.67 10.70 5.27
C GLY A 9 31.27 10.08 5.42
N SER A 10 31.02 9.29 6.47
CA SER A 10 29.72 8.67 6.67
C SER A 10 28.67 9.67 7.19
N LEU A 11 29.09 10.64 8.02
CA LEU A 11 28.24 11.75 8.46
C LEU A 11 27.80 12.65 7.32
N LEU A 12 28.72 12.99 6.40
CA LEU A 12 28.37 13.77 5.21
C LEU A 12 27.38 13.05 4.32
N PHE A 13 27.57 11.76 4.11
CA PHE A 13 26.64 10.93 3.35
C PHE A 13 25.26 10.88 4.03
N LEU A 14 25.23 10.59 5.34
CA LEU A 14 23.98 10.56 6.12
C LEU A 14 23.23 11.90 6.03
N SER A 15 23.93 13.01 6.24
CA SER A 15 23.31 14.34 6.18
C SER A 15 22.77 14.67 4.79
N ALA A 16 23.50 14.31 3.72
CA ALA A 16 23.06 14.50 2.35
C ALA A 16 21.80 13.69 2.02
N VAL A 17 21.76 12.42 2.43
CA VAL A 17 20.60 11.55 2.23
C VAL A 17 19.38 12.08 2.99
N LEU A 18 19.54 12.41 4.27
CA LEU A 18 18.45 12.96 5.07
C LEU A 18 17.95 14.30 4.51
N PHE A 19 18.88 15.19 4.10
CA PHE A 19 18.52 16.44 3.47
C PHE A 19 17.70 16.20 2.20
N GLY A 20 18.14 15.30 1.30
CA GLY A 20 17.40 14.98 0.08
C GLY A 20 15.99 14.45 0.35
N VAL A 21 15.85 13.52 1.31
CA VAL A 21 14.54 12.96 1.69
C VAL A 21 13.62 14.02 2.25
N TRP A 22 14.10 14.87 3.15
CA TRP A 22 13.28 15.90 3.75
C TRP A 22 13.00 17.05 2.79
N PHE A 23 13.96 17.43 1.94
CA PHE A 23 13.74 18.39 0.86
C PHE A 23 12.59 17.91 -0.06
N TYR A 24 12.64 16.65 -0.51
CA TYR A 24 11.56 16.06 -1.30
C TYR A 24 10.22 16.09 -0.55
N THR A 25 10.23 15.79 0.74
CA THR A 25 9.04 15.82 1.59
C THR A 25 8.40 17.20 1.65
N PHE A 26 9.22 18.26 1.74
CA PHE A 26 8.74 19.64 1.70
C PHE A 26 8.19 20.03 0.32
N VAL A 27 8.90 19.68 -0.75
CA VAL A 27 8.46 19.95 -2.13
C VAL A 27 7.12 19.29 -2.44
N THR A 28 6.86 18.08 -1.91
CA THR A 28 5.58 17.37 -2.09
C THR A 28 4.46 17.85 -1.15
N GLY A 29 4.66 18.94 -0.43
CA GLY A 29 3.64 19.55 0.43
C GLY A 29 3.35 18.79 1.71
N LEU A 30 4.32 18.04 2.26
CA LEU A 30 4.21 17.31 3.53
C LEU A 30 3.01 16.35 3.59
N SER A 31 2.68 15.74 2.46
CA SER A 31 1.56 14.80 2.42
C SER A 31 1.76 13.66 3.45
N PRO A 32 0.70 13.18 4.14
CA PRO A 32 0.84 12.19 5.22
C PRO A 32 1.55 10.90 4.79
N SER A 33 1.40 10.50 3.53
CA SER A 33 2.05 9.31 2.97
C SER A 33 3.56 9.50 2.80
N VAL A 34 3.98 10.67 2.30
CA VAL A 34 5.41 11.00 2.12
C VAL A 34 6.07 11.24 3.47
N LEU A 35 5.44 11.99 4.38
CA LEU A 35 5.93 12.19 5.75
C LEU A 35 6.24 10.87 6.46
N ARG A 36 5.31 9.91 6.38
CA ARG A 36 5.52 8.60 6.99
C ARG A 36 6.73 7.89 6.40
N SER A 37 6.81 7.80 5.07
CA SER A 37 7.94 7.12 4.41
C SER A 37 9.27 7.79 4.72
N SER A 38 9.31 9.12 4.75
CA SER A 38 10.50 9.90 5.11
C SER A 38 10.93 9.69 6.55
N LEU A 39 9.99 9.65 7.48
CA LEU A 39 10.27 9.32 8.88
C LEU A 39 10.81 7.89 9.01
N MET A 40 10.11 6.88 8.46
CA MET A 40 10.58 5.48 8.52
C MET A 40 11.97 5.33 7.93
N PHE A 41 12.21 5.91 6.75
CA PHE A 41 13.50 5.85 6.08
C PHE A 41 14.59 6.54 6.91
N SER A 42 14.30 7.71 7.48
CA SER A 42 15.25 8.43 8.37
C SER A 42 15.66 7.56 9.56
N PHE A 43 14.71 6.89 10.21
CA PHE A 43 15.03 5.99 11.33
C PHE A 43 15.88 4.80 10.92
N ILE A 44 15.60 4.20 9.75
CA ILE A 44 16.38 3.07 9.23
C ILE A 44 17.81 3.52 8.94
N VAL A 45 17.98 4.64 8.24
CA VAL A 45 19.31 5.15 7.85
C VAL A 45 20.12 5.56 9.07
N ILE A 46 19.52 6.31 10.02
CA ILE A 46 20.18 6.69 11.27
C ILE A 46 20.53 5.45 12.10
N GLY A 47 19.62 4.49 12.20
CA GLY A 47 19.87 3.26 12.95
C GLY A 47 20.99 2.41 12.37
N ASN A 48 21.04 2.27 11.05
CA ASN A 48 22.11 1.57 10.36
C ASN A 48 23.48 2.25 10.60
N GLU A 49 23.51 3.58 10.56
CA GLU A 49 24.73 4.33 10.81
C GLU A 49 25.24 4.20 12.25
N LEU A 50 24.30 4.11 13.20
CA LEU A 50 24.62 3.89 14.62
C LEU A 50 25.00 2.44 14.93
N GLU A 51 25.18 1.58 13.92
CA GLU A 51 25.45 0.13 14.07
C GLU A 51 24.42 -0.55 15.03
N ARG A 52 23.19 -0.03 15.10
CA ARG A 52 22.10 -0.63 15.86
C ARG A 52 21.26 -1.49 14.95
N GLU A 53 20.96 -2.71 15.39
CA GLU A 53 19.97 -3.56 14.74
C GLU A 53 18.58 -2.92 14.88
N THR A 54 18.24 -2.00 13.97
CA THR A 54 16.91 -1.40 13.93
C THR A 54 15.95 -2.37 13.25
N SER A 55 14.98 -2.85 14.02
CA SER A 55 13.88 -3.61 13.44
C SER A 55 12.98 -2.67 12.64
N VAL A 56 12.53 -3.12 11.46
CA VAL A 56 11.56 -2.39 10.64
C VAL A 56 10.29 -2.09 11.46
N TYR A 57 9.89 -3.00 12.36
CA TYR A 57 8.76 -2.77 13.26
C TYR A 57 8.95 -1.58 14.19
N GLN A 58 10.17 -1.38 14.71
CA GLN A 58 10.49 -0.20 15.53
C GLN A 58 10.37 1.09 14.72
N SER A 59 10.86 1.11 13.49
CA SER A 59 10.74 2.27 12.59
C SER A 59 9.28 2.59 12.29
N ILE A 60 8.44 1.57 12.08
CA ILE A 60 6.99 1.72 11.90
C ILE A 60 6.35 2.34 13.14
N MET A 61 6.64 1.80 14.33
CA MET A 61 6.06 2.27 15.59
C MET A 61 6.47 3.71 15.92
N VAL A 62 7.76 4.04 15.76
CA VAL A 62 8.26 5.38 16.06
C VAL A 62 7.71 6.41 15.07
N SER A 63 7.65 6.08 13.78
CA SER A 63 7.05 6.98 12.78
C SER A 63 5.56 7.21 13.04
N ALA A 64 4.81 6.17 13.42
CA ALA A 64 3.41 6.31 13.80
C ALA A 64 3.23 7.19 15.03
N LEU A 65 4.03 6.96 16.07
CA LEU A 65 3.98 7.74 17.29
C LEU A 65 4.25 9.22 17.03
N LEU A 66 5.28 9.55 16.24
CA LEU A 66 5.60 10.94 15.92
C LEU A 66 4.49 11.63 15.14
N LEU A 67 3.89 10.95 14.16
CA LEU A 67 2.77 11.53 13.41
C LEU A 67 1.54 11.76 14.29
N LEU A 68 1.24 10.84 15.22
CA LEU A 68 0.14 10.97 16.18
C LEU A 68 0.39 12.05 17.24
N LEU A 69 1.64 12.32 17.59
CA LEU A 69 2.00 13.43 18.48
C LEU A 69 1.81 14.80 17.79
N ILE A 70 2.03 14.86 16.48
CA ILE A 70 1.84 16.10 15.68
C ILE A 70 0.35 16.33 15.41
N ASP A 71 -0.36 15.31 14.96
CA ASP A 71 -1.80 15.37 14.64
C ASP A 71 -2.47 14.06 15.06
N PRO A 72 -3.12 13.98 16.23
CA PRO A 72 -3.83 12.78 16.68
C PRO A 72 -4.94 12.33 15.72
N LEU A 73 -5.54 13.27 14.95
CA LEU A 73 -6.61 12.97 14.01
C LEU A 73 -6.12 12.24 12.76
N VAL A 74 -4.81 12.20 12.51
CA VAL A 74 -4.20 11.44 11.42
C VAL A 74 -4.57 9.96 11.50
N LEU A 75 -4.83 9.41 12.70
CA LEU A 75 -5.28 8.03 12.89
C LEU A 75 -6.54 7.69 12.09
N PHE A 76 -7.45 8.65 11.92
CA PHE A 76 -8.71 8.47 11.19
C PHE A 76 -8.59 8.74 9.70
N LYS A 77 -7.43 9.23 9.23
CA LYS A 77 -7.20 9.45 7.80
C LYS A 77 -6.94 8.11 7.09
N VAL A 78 -7.70 7.86 6.03
CA VAL A 78 -7.62 6.61 5.23
C VAL A 78 -6.21 6.31 4.76
N GLY A 79 -5.49 7.34 4.29
CA GLY A 79 -4.11 7.21 3.83
C GLY A 79 -3.14 6.76 4.92
N PHE A 80 -3.35 7.18 6.19
CA PHE A 80 -2.57 6.70 7.32
C PHE A 80 -2.84 5.21 7.57
N GLN A 81 -4.11 4.84 7.74
CA GLN A 81 -4.50 3.47 8.05
C GLN A 81 -4.04 2.47 6.99
N LEU A 82 -4.40 2.70 5.73
CA LEU A 82 -4.02 1.80 4.63
C LEU A 82 -2.52 1.66 4.47
N SER A 83 -1.81 2.74 4.68
CA SER A 83 -0.38 2.75 4.48
C SER A 83 0.40 2.00 5.58
N TYR A 84 0.02 2.17 6.86
CA TYR A 84 0.62 1.39 7.94
C TYR A 84 0.26 -0.08 7.85
N LEU A 85 -0.99 -0.40 7.49
CA LEU A 85 -1.42 -1.78 7.24
C LEU A 85 -0.66 -2.42 6.07
N ALA A 86 -0.46 -1.68 4.97
CA ALA A 86 0.31 -2.19 3.84
C ALA A 86 1.74 -2.54 4.24
N VAL A 87 2.45 -1.64 4.93
CA VAL A 87 3.84 -1.89 5.37
C VAL A 87 3.90 -3.05 6.36
N LEU A 88 3.02 -3.10 7.36
CA LEU A 88 2.93 -4.22 8.31
C LEU A 88 2.65 -5.54 7.59
N GLY A 89 1.72 -5.52 6.63
CA GLY A 89 1.39 -6.69 5.79
C GLY A 89 2.59 -7.15 4.98
N ILE A 90 3.30 -6.24 4.32
CA ILE A 90 4.50 -6.56 3.56
C ILE A 90 5.57 -7.16 4.48
N VAL A 91 5.92 -6.49 5.58
CA VAL A 91 7.00 -6.95 6.47
C VAL A 91 6.70 -8.32 7.09
N TYR A 92 5.43 -8.61 7.39
CA TYR A 92 5.06 -9.85 8.05
C TYR A 92 4.69 -10.99 7.09
N LEU A 93 3.92 -10.70 6.03
CA LEU A 93 3.37 -11.73 5.13
C LEU A 93 4.28 -12.02 3.94
N GLN A 94 4.93 -11.00 3.36
CA GLN A 94 5.72 -11.17 2.14
C GLN A 94 6.81 -12.24 2.28
N PRO A 95 7.62 -12.32 3.36
CA PRO A 95 8.63 -13.35 3.47
C PRO A 95 8.05 -14.77 3.53
N LYS A 96 6.81 -14.91 4.05
CA LYS A 96 6.12 -16.19 4.13
C LYS A 96 5.55 -16.58 2.76
N ILE A 97 4.93 -15.63 2.05
CA ILE A 97 4.38 -15.84 0.70
C ILE A 97 5.51 -16.14 -0.27
N TYR A 98 6.59 -15.36 -0.23
CA TYR A 98 7.74 -15.55 -1.12
C TYR A 98 8.35 -16.95 -1.01
N ARG A 99 8.44 -17.50 0.21
CA ARG A 99 8.97 -18.85 0.47
C ARG A 99 8.06 -20.00 0.03
N LEU A 100 6.82 -19.74 -0.40
CA LEU A 100 5.91 -20.80 -0.87
C LEU A 100 6.35 -21.38 -2.21
N VAL A 101 7.00 -20.57 -3.05
CA VAL A 101 7.47 -21.00 -4.37
C VAL A 101 8.92 -20.57 -4.56
N TYR A 102 9.74 -21.47 -5.05
CA TYR A 102 11.13 -21.19 -5.35
C TYR A 102 11.38 -21.24 -6.86
N PHE A 103 11.94 -20.18 -7.40
CA PHE A 103 12.31 -20.11 -8.81
C PHE A 103 13.83 -20.05 -8.98
N LYS A 104 14.37 -20.93 -9.84
CA LYS A 104 15.80 -21.00 -10.14
C LYS A 104 16.26 -19.84 -11.04
N HIS A 105 15.37 -19.32 -11.89
CA HIS A 105 15.67 -18.26 -12.86
C HIS A 105 15.47 -16.88 -12.23
N LYS A 106 16.53 -16.06 -12.19
CA LYS A 106 16.50 -14.70 -11.59
C LYS A 106 15.35 -13.80 -12.08
N PRO A 107 15.01 -13.72 -13.40
CA PRO A 107 13.89 -12.88 -13.83
C PRO A 107 12.54 -13.32 -13.27
N ILE A 108 12.30 -14.65 -13.25
CA ILE A 108 11.04 -15.20 -12.72
C ILE A 108 10.97 -15.02 -11.20
N ASP A 109 12.10 -15.20 -10.52
CA ASP A 109 12.19 -14.96 -9.07
C ASP A 109 11.92 -13.50 -8.72
N TYR A 110 12.43 -12.54 -9.49
CA TYR A 110 12.13 -11.12 -9.33
C TYR A 110 10.62 -10.83 -9.53
N LEU A 111 10.01 -11.39 -10.57
CA LEU A 111 8.56 -11.26 -10.79
C LEU A 111 7.75 -11.83 -9.62
N TRP A 112 8.17 -12.98 -9.10
CA TRP A 112 7.55 -13.58 -7.93
C TRP A 112 7.74 -12.73 -6.65
N GLN A 113 8.91 -12.14 -6.48
CA GLN A 113 9.18 -11.22 -5.38
C GLN A 113 8.24 -10.02 -5.42
N VAL A 114 8.11 -9.34 -6.57
CA VAL A 114 7.17 -8.21 -6.74
C VAL A 114 5.73 -8.65 -6.53
N SER A 115 5.33 -9.80 -7.06
CA SER A 115 3.99 -10.38 -6.86
C SER A 115 3.72 -10.66 -5.38
N SER A 116 4.69 -11.24 -4.66
CA SER A 116 4.54 -11.54 -3.23
C SER A 116 4.39 -10.28 -2.37
N VAL A 117 5.06 -9.18 -2.72
CA VAL A 117 4.89 -7.87 -2.07
C VAL A 117 3.48 -7.35 -2.32
N SER A 118 3.01 -7.38 -3.57
CA SER A 118 1.67 -6.91 -3.95
C SER A 118 0.57 -7.71 -3.26
N ILE A 119 0.70 -9.03 -3.21
CA ILE A 119 -0.26 -9.91 -2.51
C ILE A 119 -0.27 -9.62 -1.02
N ALA A 120 0.90 -9.47 -0.40
CA ALA A 120 1.01 -9.19 1.03
C ALA A 120 0.36 -7.86 1.41
N ALA A 121 0.62 -6.80 0.63
CA ALA A 121 0.00 -5.50 0.80
C ALA A 121 -1.52 -5.57 0.62
N GLN A 122 -1.98 -6.23 -0.44
CA GLN A 122 -3.40 -6.38 -0.75
C GLN A 122 -4.16 -7.12 0.34
N ILE A 123 -3.63 -8.25 0.84
CA ILE A 123 -4.25 -9.00 1.95
C ILE A 123 -4.42 -8.12 3.18
N ALA A 124 -3.41 -7.33 3.53
CA ALA A 124 -3.47 -6.49 4.71
C ALA A 124 -4.42 -5.29 4.56
N THR A 125 -4.52 -4.70 3.36
CA THR A 125 -5.34 -3.51 3.11
C THR A 125 -6.74 -3.83 2.61
N PHE A 126 -6.99 -5.06 2.12
CA PHE A 126 -8.24 -5.48 1.49
C PHE A 126 -9.50 -5.14 2.31
N PRO A 127 -9.62 -5.48 3.63
CA PRO A 127 -10.86 -5.21 4.36
C PRO A 127 -11.17 -3.72 4.48
N LEU A 128 -10.14 -2.91 4.77
CA LEU A 128 -10.29 -1.47 4.87
C LEU A 128 -10.50 -0.82 3.50
N GLY A 129 -9.84 -1.33 2.46
CA GLY A 129 -10.02 -0.87 1.08
C GLY A 129 -11.46 -1.06 0.61
N LEU A 130 -12.07 -2.21 0.91
CA LEU A 130 -13.48 -2.44 0.62
C LEU A 130 -14.41 -1.51 1.40
N TYR A 131 -14.10 -1.22 2.67
CA TYR A 131 -14.90 -0.35 3.52
C TYR A 131 -14.92 1.11 3.03
N TYR A 132 -13.75 1.64 2.64
CA TYR A 132 -13.64 3.04 2.24
C TYR A 132 -14.00 3.29 0.78
N PHE A 133 -13.63 2.36 -0.10
CA PHE A 133 -13.77 2.58 -1.55
C PHE A 133 -14.94 1.83 -2.17
N HIS A 134 -15.55 0.87 -1.49
CA HIS A 134 -16.67 0.05 -1.97
C HIS A 134 -16.40 -0.65 -3.31
N GLN A 135 -15.12 -0.87 -3.62
CA GLN A 135 -14.66 -1.47 -4.87
C GLN A 135 -13.42 -2.33 -4.65
N PHE A 136 -13.22 -3.29 -5.55
CA PHE A 136 -12.04 -4.14 -5.55
C PHE A 136 -11.42 -4.24 -6.95
N PRO A 137 -10.12 -3.89 -7.11
CA PRO A 137 -9.42 -4.04 -8.39
C PRO A 137 -9.01 -5.51 -8.59
N ASN A 138 -9.69 -6.21 -9.52
CA ASN A 138 -9.44 -7.65 -9.72
C ASN A 138 -8.07 -7.94 -10.33
N PHE A 139 -7.57 -7.04 -11.18
CA PHE A 139 -6.28 -7.20 -11.86
C PHE A 139 -5.13 -6.43 -11.19
N PHE A 140 -5.23 -6.13 -9.87
CA PHE A 140 -4.18 -5.42 -9.14
C PHE A 140 -2.79 -6.06 -9.28
N LEU A 141 -2.74 -7.39 -9.36
CA LEU A 141 -1.47 -8.11 -9.48
C LEU A 141 -0.79 -7.85 -10.82
N VAL A 142 -1.57 -7.85 -11.91
CA VAL A 142 -1.08 -7.58 -13.26
C VAL A 142 -0.60 -6.14 -13.36
N SER A 143 -1.41 -5.19 -12.87
CA SER A 143 -1.04 -3.77 -12.83
C SER A 143 0.25 -3.54 -12.05
N ASN A 144 0.33 -4.07 -10.83
CA ASN A 144 1.50 -3.86 -9.97
C ASN A 144 2.77 -4.50 -10.52
N LEU A 145 2.66 -5.64 -11.19
CA LEU A 145 3.80 -6.33 -11.80
C LEU A 145 4.49 -5.48 -12.87
N ILE A 146 3.73 -4.63 -13.56
CA ILE A 146 4.23 -3.74 -14.60
C ILE A 146 4.56 -2.35 -14.02
N VAL A 147 3.64 -1.79 -13.23
CA VAL A 147 3.76 -0.41 -12.72
C VAL A 147 4.91 -0.26 -11.73
N ILE A 148 5.14 -1.24 -10.84
CA ILE A 148 6.20 -1.12 -9.81
C ILE A 148 7.60 -1.03 -10.44
N PRO A 149 8.02 -1.91 -11.37
CA PRO A 149 9.31 -1.76 -12.04
C PRO A 149 9.41 -0.47 -12.87
N LEU A 150 8.35 -0.11 -13.61
CA LEU A 150 8.33 1.13 -14.41
C LEU A 150 8.43 2.37 -13.55
N ALA A 151 7.77 2.42 -12.40
CA ALA A 151 7.89 3.53 -11.46
C ALA A 151 9.33 3.72 -10.98
N GLY A 152 10.06 2.63 -10.74
CA GLY A 152 11.50 2.67 -10.44
C GLY A 152 12.32 3.26 -11.59
N ILE A 153 12.06 2.86 -12.82
CA ILE A 153 12.73 3.39 -14.01
C ILE A 153 12.41 4.89 -14.18
N ILE A 154 11.15 5.28 -14.07
CA ILE A 154 10.71 6.68 -14.16
C ILE A 154 11.43 7.55 -13.14
N LEU A 155 11.56 7.06 -11.90
CA LEU A 155 12.26 7.79 -10.85
C LEU A 155 13.74 8.01 -11.19
N VAL A 156 14.44 6.97 -11.65
CA VAL A 156 15.86 7.06 -12.02
C VAL A 156 16.05 7.98 -13.23
N VAL A 157 15.27 7.81 -14.29
CA VAL A 157 15.34 8.63 -15.50
C VAL A 157 14.94 10.08 -15.19
N GLY A 158 13.96 10.30 -14.32
CA GLY A 158 13.55 11.63 -13.86
C GLY A 158 14.66 12.35 -13.10
N ILE A 159 15.40 11.66 -12.23
CA ILE A 159 16.56 12.22 -11.54
C ILE A 159 17.66 12.59 -12.55
N ILE A 160 17.95 11.70 -13.51
CA ILE A 160 18.92 11.96 -14.58
C ILE A 160 18.51 13.20 -15.38
N TYR A 161 17.23 13.33 -15.72
CA TYR A 161 16.70 14.51 -16.40
C TYR A 161 16.97 15.79 -15.61
N PHE A 162 16.68 15.81 -14.31
CA PHE A 162 16.93 17.00 -13.49
C PHE A 162 18.42 17.38 -13.41
N VAL A 163 19.31 16.39 -13.32
CA VAL A 163 20.77 16.63 -13.24
C VAL A 163 21.32 17.18 -14.56
N PHE A 164 20.82 16.69 -15.70
CA PHE A 164 21.34 17.02 -17.03
C PHE A 164 20.44 17.99 -17.81
N ASN A 165 19.47 18.62 -17.15
CA ASN A 165 18.49 19.50 -17.81
C ASN A 165 19.13 20.67 -18.60
N GLU A 166 20.29 21.16 -18.17
CA GLU A 166 20.99 22.27 -18.84
C GLU A 166 21.92 21.83 -19.98
N VAL A 167 22.08 20.51 -20.20
CA VAL A 167 22.92 19.97 -21.27
C VAL A 167 22.12 19.83 -22.56
N PRO A 168 22.39 20.65 -23.61
CA PRO A 168 21.69 20.51 -24.89
C PRO A 168 21.82 19.10 -25.47
N TYR A 169 20.84 18.66 -26.23
CA TYR A 169 20.69 17.31 -26.81
C TYR A 169 20.47 16.19 -25.79
N LEU A 170 21.15 16.17 -24.65
CA LEU A 170 20.97 15.14 -23.63
C LEU A 170 19.62 15.33 -22.93
N ASN A 171 19.26 16.58 -22.66
CA ASN A 171 17.95 16.92 -22.10
C ASN A 171 16.79 16.43 -22.98
N GLU A 172 16.80 16.71 -24.28
CA GLU A 172 15.74 16.27 -25.20
C GLU A 172 15.68 14.74 -25.30
N PHE A 173 16.83 14.07 -25.34
CA PHE A 173 16.90 12.61 -25.38
C PHE A 173 16.29 12.00 -24.11
N VAL A 174 16.72 12.43 -22.92
CA VAL A 174 16.23 11.90 -21.64
C VAL A 174 14.74 12.21 -21.46
N LEU A 175 14.29 13.41 -21.87
CA LEU A 175 12.88 13.78 -21.83
C LEU A 175 12.01 12.88 -22.73
N ASN A 176 12.48 12.57 -23.93
CA ASN A 176 11.76 11.68 -24.85
C ASN A 176 11.64 10.26 -24.29
N GLU A 177 12.74 9.73 -23.71
CA GLU A 177 12.69 8.42 -23.04
C GLU A 177 11.75 8.42 -21.84
N LEU A 178 11.80 9.47 -21.01
CA LEU A 178 10.90 9.63 -19.85
C LEU A 178 9.42 9.66 -20.30
N ASN A 179 9.10 10.44 -21.33
CA ASN A 179 7.77 10.51 -21.90
C ASN A 179 7.33 9.17 -22.49
N GLY A 180 8.24 8.45 -23.14
CA GLY A 180 7.98 7.10 -23.67
C GLY A 180 7.60 6.12 -22.55
N VAL A 181 8.37 6.06 -21.48
CA VAL A 181 8.10 5.17 -20.34
C VAL A 181 6.80 5.56 -19.62
N LEU A 182 6.55 6.85 -19.40
CA LEU A 182 5.31 7.36 -18.81
C LEU A 182 4.09 7.02 -19.67
N SER A 183 4.19 7.22 -20.99
CA SER A 183 3.12 6.89 -21.93
C SER A 183 2.83 5.39 -21.95
N PHE A 184 3.87 4.55 -21.93
CA PHE A 184 3.73 3.10 -21.83
C PHE A 184 3.06 2.69 -20.52
N MET A 185 3.48 3.24 -19.39
CA MET A 185 2.86 2.97 -18.08
C MET A 185 1.37 3.35 -18.09
N ASN A 186 1.03 4.56 -18.56
CA ASN A 186 -0.33 5.04 -18.60
C ASN A 186 -1.20 4.21 -19.55
N SER A 187 -0.66 3.82 -20.70
CA SER A 187 -1.36 2.95 -21.66
C SER A 187 -1.63 1.57 -21.07
N THR A 188 -0.68 1.02 -20.33
CA THR A 188 -0.85 -0.27 -19.64
C THR A 188 -1.95 -0.20 -18.57
N VAL A 189 -1.96 0.86 -17.77
CA VAL A 189 -3.02 1.05 -16.74
C VAL A 189 -4.39 1.16 -17.41
N LYS A 190 -4.51 1.98 -18.46
CA LYS A 190 -5.76 2.11 -19.24
C LYS A 190 -6.20 0.79 -19.87
N TRP A 191 -5.25 0.02 -20.38
CA TRP A 191 -5.54 -1.30 -20.94
C TRP A 191 -6.09 -2.25 -19.88
N VAL A 192 -5.47 -2.32 -18.68
CA VAL A 192 -5.97 -3.15 -17.58
C VAL A 192 -7.35 -2.68 -17.11
N GLU A 193 -7.57 -1.36 -17.04
CA GLU A 193 -8.87 -0.78 -16.69
C GLU A 193 -9.97 -1.14 -17.70
N SER A 194 -9.63 -1.21 -18.99
CA SER A 194 -10.57 -1.57 -20.07
C SER A 194 -10.96 -3.06 -20.11
N LEU A 195 -10.27 -3.92 -19.36
CA LEU A 195 -10.60 -5.34 -19.29
C LEU A 195 -11.98 -5.56 -18.63
N PRO A 196 -12.75 -6.54 -19.12
CA PRO A 196 -14.02 -6.87 -18.49
C PRO A 196 -13.80 -7.29 -17.03
N TYR A 197 -14.65 -6.80 -16.15
CA TYR A 197 -14.55 -7.06 -14.71
C TYR A 197 -13.25 -6.55 -14.07
N SER A 198 -12.63 -5.50 -14.61
CA SER A 198 -11.40 -4.91 -14.04
C SER A 198 -11.59 -4.44 -12.60
N ILE A 199 -12.76 -3.92 -12.30
CA ILE A 199 -13.16 -3.46 -10.97
C ILE A 199 -14.51 -4.08 -10.60
N THR A 200 -14.59 -4.70 -9.43
CA THR A 200 -15.86 -5.10 -8.83
C THR A 200 -16.40 -3.94 -7.99
N TRP A 201 -17.52 -3.38 -8.40
CA TRP A 201 -18.18 -2.25 -7.75
C TRP A 201 -19.32 -2.69 -6.82
N GLY A 202 -19.75 -1.76 -5.94
CA GLY A 202 -20.97 -1.94 -5.14
C GLY A 202 -20.83 -2.88 -3.94
N ILE A 203 -19.61 -3.17 -3.50
CA ILE A 203 -19.38 -3.99 -2.31
C ILE A 203 -19.55 -3.08 -1.07
N SER A 204 -20.74 -3.09 -0.47
CA SER A 204 -20.99 -2.34 0.77
C SER A 204 -20.68 -3.21 1.99
N ILE A 205 -19.62 -2.86 2.74
CA ILE A 205 -19.24 -3.53 3.99
C ILE A 205 -19.44 -2.57 5.16
N LEU A 206 -19.92 -3.10 6.29
CA LEU A 206 -20.07 -2.36 7.54
C LEU A 206 -18.82 -2.53 8.42
N TRP A 207 -18.60 -1.61 9.34
CA TRP A 207 -17.40 -1.61 10.20
C TRP A 207 -17.19 -2.92 10.97
N TYR A 208 -18.25 -3.58 11.43
CA TYR A 208 -18.15 -4.87 12.14
C TYR A 208 -17.76 -6.03 11.21
N GLU A 209 -18.15 -5.97 9.93
CA GLU A 209 -17.74 -6.94 8.90
C GLU A 209 -16.24 -6.80 8.61
N VAL A 210 -15.70 -5.56 8.60
CA VAL A 210 -14.26 -5.30 8.50
C VAL A 210 -13.50 -5.92 9.67
N VAL A 211 -13.98 -5.73 10.90
CA VAL A 211 -13.37 -6.33 12.10
C VAL A 211 -13.36 -7.85 11.99
N LEU A 212 -14.48 -8.44 11.56
CA LEU A 212 -14.60 -9.88 11.38
C LEU A 212 -13.62 -10.40 10.31
N LEU A 213 -13.48 -9.69 9.19
CA LEU A 213 -12.51 -10.03 8.16
C LEU A 213 -11.07 -9.99 8.70
N TYR A 214 -10.70 -8.97 9.49
CA TYR A 214 -9.37 -8.94 10.11
C TYR A 214 -9.17 -10.07 11.12
N ILE A 215 -10.17 -10.38 11.95
CA ILE A 215 -10.10 -11.54 12.87
C ILE A 215 -9.87 -12.82 12.07
N THR A 216 -10.63 -13.03 10.99
CA THR A 216 -10.47 -14.19 10.12
C THR A 216 -9.06 -14.25 9.50
N LEU A 217 -8.55 -13.14 8.95
CA LEU A 217 -7.20 -13.08 8.40
C LEU A 217 -6.12 -13.39 9.44
N ILE A 218 -6.24 -12.82 10.64
CA ILE A 218 -5.31 -13.07 11.75
C ILE A 218 -5.33 -14.56 12.13
N LEU A 219 -6.50 -15.16 12.30
CA LEU A 219 -6.66 -16.59 12.63
C LEU A 219 -6.06 -17.49 11.55
N VAL A 220 -6.30 -17.19 10.26
CA VAL A 220 -5.70 -17.92 9.13
C VAL A 220 -4.18 -17.86 9.21
N VAL A 221 -3.60 -16.67 9.35
CA VAL A 221 -2.15 -16.48 9.40
C VAL A 221 -1.53 -17.19 10.60
N PHE A 222 -2.16 -17.11 11.78
CA PHE A 222 -1.69 -17.82 12.99
C PHE A 222 -1.85 -19.33 12.88
N SER A 223 -2.91 -19.82 12.22
CA SER A 223 -3.13 -21.24 11.95
C SER A 223 -1.97 -21.83 11.14
N PHE A 224 -1.57 -21.17 10.06
CA PHE A 224 -0.42 -21.60 9.24
C PHE A 224 0.91 -21.49 10.00
N THR A 225 1.09 -20.44 10.82
CA THR A 225 2.34 -20.24 11.57
C THR A 225 2.51 -21.25 12.69
N ARG A 226 1.41 -21.58 13.40
CA ARG A 226 1.43 -22.51 14.55
C ARG A 226 1.03 -23.94 14.18
N LYS A 227 0.71 -24.21 12.91
CA LYS A 227 0.21 -25.53 12.42
C LYS A 227 -0.91 -26.09 13.30
N SER A 228 -1.85 -25.24 13.70
CA SER A 228 -2.93 -25.60 14.65
C SER A 228 -4.28 -25.74 13.94
N ASN A 229 -4.82 -26.97 13.91
CA ASN A 229 -6.12 -27.24 13.33
C ASN A 229 -7.26 -26.51 14.07
N ARG A 230 -7.11 -26.24 15.38
CA ARG A 230 -8.12 -25.50 16.16
C ARG A 230 -8.25 -24.05 15.66
N LEU A 231 -7.11 -23.38 15.36
CA LEU A 231 -7.13 -22.04 14.82
C LEU A 231 -7.70 -22.01 13.40
N LEU A 232 -7.46 -23.05 12.62
CA LEU A 232 -8.03 -23.19 11.28
C LEU A 232 -9.56 -23.37 11.34
N MET A 233 -10.07 -24.19 12.25
CA MET A 233 -11.52 -24.34 12.48
C MET A 233 -12.13 -23.01 12.96
N ALA A 234 -11.48 -22.29 13.86
CA ALA A 234 -11.93 -20.98 14.31
C ALA A 234 -11.99 -19.95 13.16
N SER A 235 -10.99 -19.94 12.27
CA SER A 235 -10.99 -19.06 11.10
C SER A 235 -12.12 -19.39 10.12
N PHE A 236 -12.40 -20.68 9.92
CA PHE A 236 -13.52 -21.12 9.10
C PHE A 236 -14.87 -20.70 9.70
N SER A 237 -15.03 -20.87 11.02
CA SER A 237 -16.24 -20.45 11.73
C SER A 237 -16.47 -18.94 11.62
N THR A 238 -15.42 -18.10 11.80
CA THR A 238 -15.54 -16.64 11.64
C THR A 238 -15.83 -16.23 10.20
N CYS A 239 -15.28 -16.94 9.22
CA CYS A 239 -15.56 -16.72 7.80
C CYS A 239 -17.03 -17.01 7.47
N VAL A 240 -17.56 -18.17 7.92
CA VAL A 240 -18.96 -18.54 7.73
C VAL A 240 -19.89 -17.52 8.41
N LEU A 241 -19.55 -17.06 9.61
CA LEU A 241 -20.32 -16.03 10.29
C LEU A 241 -20.34 -14.72 9.47
N GLY A 242 -19.20 -14.30 8.92
CA GLY A 242 -19.11 -13.10 8.08
C GLY A 242 -19.96 -13.21 6.82
N ILE A 243 -19.88 -14.35 6.13
CA ILE A 243 -20.69 -14.61 4.93
C ILE A 243 -22.19 -14.63 5.28
N SER A 244 -22.58 -15.25 6.39
CA SER A 244 -23.97 -15.29 6.79
C SER A 244 -24.55 -13.92 7.13
N LEU A 245 -23.77 -13.06 7.81
CA LEU A 245 -24.17 -11.68 8.09
C LEU A 245 -24.30 -10.85 6.80
N PHE A 246 -23.36 -11.00 5.89
CA PHE A 246 -23.40 -10.33 4.59
C PHE A 246 -24.63 -10.77 3.77
N LEU A 247 -24.92 -12.05 3.70
CA LEU A 247 -26.10 -12.57 3.00
C LEU A 247 -27.40 -12.12 3.64
N TYR A 248 -27.48 -12.14 4.98
CA TYR A 248 -28.64 -11.65 5.72
C TYR A 248 -28.93 -10.18 5.40
N LYS A 249 -27.90 -9.33 5.42
CA LYS A 249 -27.99 -7.91 5.07
C LYS A 249 -28.44 -7.73 3.61
N SER A 250 -27.81 -8.44 2.67
CA SER A 250 -28.13 -8.36 1.25
C SER A 250 -29.57 -8.73 0.97
N ASN A 251 -30.10 -9.73 1.68
CA ASN A 251 -31.50 -10.13 1.55
C ASN A 251 -32.46 -9.13 2.21
N SER A 252 -32.08 -8.55 3.33
CA SER A 252 -32.86 -7.50 4.00
C SER A 252 -33.01 -6.25 3.13
N ILE A 253 -31.93 -5.81 2.49
CA ILE A 253 -31.94 -4.65 1.58
C ILE A 253 -32.84 -4.89 0.37
N LYS A 254 -32.85 -6.10 -0.20
CA LYS A 254 -33.72 -6.43 -1.34
C LYS A 254 -35.22 -6.40 -1.00
N ASN A 255 -35.55 -6.57 0.26
CA ASN A 255 -36.93 -6.61 0.73
C ASN A 255 -37.43 -5.26 1.30
N THR A 256 -36.56 -4.27 1.44
CA THR A 256 -36.95 -2.93 1.86
C THR A 256 -37.17 -2.04 0.63
N LYS A 257 -38.37 -1.46 0.52
CA LYS A 257 -38.64 -0.42 -0.46
C LYS A 257 -38.22 0.90 0.16
N GLU A 258 -37.23 1.54 -0.44
CA GLU A 258 -36.74 2.87 0.00
C GLU A 258 -37.17 3.92 -1.00
N LEU A 259 -37.72 5.03 -0.46
CA LEU A 259 -38.06 6.21 -1.24
C LEU A 259 -36.99 7.27 -0.94
N ILE A 260 -36.16 7.56 -1.93
CA ILE A 260 -35.10 8.57 -1.81
C ILE A 260 -35.59 9.85 -2.47
N VAL A 261 -35.68 10.92 -1.69
CA VAL A 261 -36.02 12.27 -2.17
C VAL A 261 -34.72 13.06 -2.25
N TYR A 262 -34.32 13.42 -3.46
CA TYR A 262 -33.15 14.26 -3.71
C TYR A 262 -33.54 15.72 -3.62
N ASN A 263 -32.86 16.50 -2.77
CA ASN A 263 -33.01 17.95 -2.74
C ASN A 263 -32.04 18.57 -3.76
N ILE A 264 -32.52 18.73 -4.99
CA ILE A 264 -31.79 19.39 -6.06
C ILE A 264 -32.27 20.86 -6.11
N LYS A 265 -31.35 21.79 -6.36
CA LYS A 265 -31.67 23.23 -6.44
C LYS A 265 -32.72 23.46 -7.53
N ASP A 266 -33.90 23.92 -7.13
CA ASP A 266 -35.07 24.21 -7.97
C ASP A 266 -35.85 22.99 -8.55
N GLU A 267 -35.52 21.76 -8.20
CA GLU A 267 -36.22 20.54 -8.62
C GLU A 267 -36.24 19.48 -7.51
N VAL A 268 -37.27 18.63 -7.52
CA VAL A 268 -37.33 17.44 -6.63
C VAL A 268 -37.30 16.20 -7.50
N ALA A 269 -36.24 15.38 -7.31
CA ALA A 269 -36.19 14.07 -7.91
C ALA A 269 -36.51 13.01 -6.85
N ILE A 270 -37.33 12.01 -7.20
CA ILE A 270 -37.77 10.92 -6.32
C ILE A 270 -37.41 9.61 -7.00
N ASP A 271 -36.64 8.81 -6.32
CA ASP A 271 -36.33 7.44 -6.74
C ASP A 271 -36.98 6.44 -5.78
N ILE A 272 -37.60 5.39 -6.34
CA ILE A 272 -38.18 4.27 -5.59
C ILE A 272 -37.42 3.00 -5.96
N PHE A 273 -36.74 2.44 -5.00
CA PHE A 273 -35.99 1.19 -5.15
C PHE A 273 -36.71 0.01 -4.53
#